data_9d0b98960587d5c34ac571e752a7c417
#
_entry.id   9d0b98960587d5c34ac571e752a7c417
#
_cell.length_a   1.000
_cell.length_b   1.000
_cell.length_c   1.000
_cell.angle_alpha   90.00
_cell.angle_beta   90.00
_cell.angle_gamma   90.00
#
_symmetry.space_group_name_H-M   'P 1'
#
loop_
_entity.id
_entity.type
_entity.pdbx_description
1 polymer ?
#
loop_
_entity_poly.entity_id
_entity_poly.type
_entity_poly.pdbx_seq_one_letter_code
_entity_poly.pdbx_strand_id
1 'polypeptide(L)'
;RYSFLMPHRELVVETISVEATGGGERVTETPASRTRDSALAARRTVRMYSGGAWRDTPLYVREDMAGGDVVAGPAIISEPNQTTVVEPGWQAELTAQDHFVIRRVEARPQRRAIGTQADPVMLEVFNNLFMSIAEQMGYRLQNTAYSVNIKERLDFSCAIFDAKARLIANAPHMPVHLGSMGESVRTVMNANAGRMQPGDAYVVNDPYHGGTHLPDVTVITPVFDRKGSEILFYVGSRGHHADIGGTTPGSMPPDSKTVEDEGVLFTNFQLVKGGEFREQAARDILGSGRWPARNPDQNIADMHAQIAANEKGCLLYTSDAADDLLCV
;
A
#
# COMPACT_ATOMS: atom_id res chain seq x y z
N ARG A 1 -21.62 -4.21 -8.55
CA ARG A 1 -20.36 -3.47 -8.33
C ARG A 1 -20.54 -2.29 -7.37
N TYR A 2 -21.68 -1.62 -7.43
CA TYR A 2 -22.00 -0.52 -6.52
C TYR A 2 -22.98 -1.06 -5.48
N SER A 3 -22.64 -0.92 -4.18
CA SER A 3 -23.45 -1.46 -3.09
C SER A 3 -24.75 -0.68 -2.82
N PHE A 4 -25.13 0.22 -3.71
CA PHE A 4 -26.36 1.03 -3.62
C PHE A 4 -27.08 1.08 -4.94
N LEU A 5 -28.41 1.19 -4.89
CA LEU A 5 -29.29 1.40 -6.02
C LEU A 5 -29.76 2.85 -6.00
N MET A 6 -29.77 3.50 -7.17
CA MET A 6 -30.36 4.82 -7.37
C MET A 6 -31.65 4.68 -8.21
N PRO A 7 -32.76 4.22 -7.65
CA PRO A 7 -33.97 3.88 -8.42
C PRO A 7 -34.66 5.09 -9.05
N HIS A 8 -34.28 6.31 -8.66
CA HIS A 8 -34.86 7.57 -9.14
C HIS A 8 -34.00 8.29 -10.19
N ARG A 9 -32.88 7.67 -10.64
CA ARG A 9 -32.03 8.24 -11.70
C ARG A 9 -32.06 7.37 -12.93
N GLU A 10 -32.17 8.00 -14.11
CA GLU A 10 -31.97 7.33 -15.37
C GLU A 10 -30.50 6.92 -15.54
N LEU A 11 -30.30 5.72 -16.10
CA LEU A 11 -28.95 5.24 -16.42
C LEU A 11 -28.57 5.78 -17.79
N VAL A 12 -27.53 6.56 -17.88
CA VAL A 12 -26.91 7.00 -19.11
C VAL A 12 -25.65 6.17 -19.34
N VAL A 13 -25.59 5.47 -20.48
CA VAL A 13 -24.39 4.76 -20.90
C VAL A 13 -23.53 5.73 -21.70
N GLU A 14 -22.46 6.22 -21.11
CA GLU A 14 -21.55 7.16 -21.77
C GLU A 14 -20.56 6.45 -22.70
N THR A 15 -20.14 5.24 -22.33
CA THR A 15 -19.09 4.52 -23.07
C THR A 15 -19.31 3.00 -22.98
N ILE A 16 -19.15 2.33 -24.12
CA ILE A 16 -19.02 0.87 -24.21
C ILE A 16 -17.62 0.58 -24.75
N SER A 17 -16.77 -0.05 -23.96
CA SER A 17 -15.43 -0.47 -24.39
C SER A 17 -15.47 -1.96 -24.75
N VAL A 18 -14.90 -2.29 -25.92
CA VAL A 18 -14.70 -3.66 -26.37
C VAL A 18 -13.20 -3.86 -26.57
N GLU A 19 -12.62 -4.78 -25.81
CA GLU A 19 -11.25 -5.20 -26.00
C GLU A 19 -11.22 -6.50 -26.82
N ALA A 20 -10.55 -6.46 -27.97
CA ALA A 20 -10.34 -7.63 -28.81
C ALA A 20 -8.85 -8.04 -28.72
N THR A 21 -8.57 -9.18 -28.15
CA THR A 21 -7.23 -9.76 -28.10
C THR A 21 -7.05 -10.77 -29.21
N GLY A 22 -6.16 -10.46 -30.17
CA GLY A 22 -5.72 -11.41 -31.19
C GLY A 22 -4.49 -12.19 -30.72
N GLY A 23 -4.38 -13.46 -31.14
CA GLY A 23 -3.14 -14.22 -30.94
C GLY A 23 -2.01 -13.59 -31.76
N GLY A 24 -0.95 -13.11 -31.10
CA GLY A 24 0.28 -12.71 -31.77
C GLY A 24 1.04 -13.94 -32.33
N GLU A 25 1.86 -13.72 -33.35
CA GLU A 25 2.81 -14.75 -33.81
C GLU A 25 3.72 -15.12 -32.63
N ARG A 26 3.87 -16.45 -32.40
CA ARG A 26 4.87 -16.91 -31.44
C ARG A 26 6.25 -16.57 -32.00
N VAL A 27 6.96 -15.68 -31.33
CA VAL A 27 8.36 -15.40 -31.64
C VAL A 27 9.13 -16.69 -31.39
N THR A 28 9.67 -17.28 -32.46
CA THR A 28 10.57 -18.43 -32.34
C THR A 28 11.96 -17.88 -32.08
N GLU A 29 12.41 -18.02 -30.82
CA GLU A 29 13.74 -17.57 -30.43
C GLU A 29 14.80 -18.53 -31.03
N THR A 30 15.77 -17.95 -31.71
CA THR A 30 16.90 -18.70 -32.27
C THR A 30 17.93 -18.96 -31.17
N PRO A 31 18.41 -20.21 -31.00
CA PRO A 31 19.48 -20.50 -30.05
C PRO A 31 20.73 -19.65 -30.31
N ALA A 32 21.31 -19.11 -29.24
CA ALA A 32 22.58 -18.40 -29.33
C ALA A 32 23.71 -19.36 -29.70
N SER A 33 24.53 -19.01 -30.68
CA SER A 33 25.59 -19.87 -31.22
C SER A 33 26.90 -19.86 -30.41
N ARG A 34 26.88 -19.46 -29.13
CA ARG A 34 28.08 -19.46 -28.30
C ARG A 34 28.42 -20.84 -27.85
N THR A 35 29.56 -21.31 -28.33
CA THR A 35 30.17 -22.59 -27.91
C THR A 35 31.50 -22.31 -27.21
N ARG A 36 31.86 -23.14 -26.25
CA ARG A 36 33.13 -23.06 -25.53
C ARG A 36 33.72 -24.44 -25.38
N ASP A 37 35.03 -24.56 -25.70
CA ASP A 37 35.77 -25.81 -25.63
C ASP A 37 36.37 -26.10 -24.25
N SER A 38 36.27 -25.16 -23.29
CA SER A 38 36.83 -25.27 -21.94
C SER A 38 35.73 -25.11 -20.86
N ALA A 39 35.99 -25.62 -19.66
CA ALA A 39 35.09 -25.37 -18.52
C ALA A 39 34.98 -23.90 -18.18
N LEU A 40 33.79 -23.46 -17.72
CA LEU A 40 33.58 -22.07 -17.26
C LEU A 40 34.47 -21.79 -16.04
N ALA A 41 35.28 -20.74 -16.12
CA ALA A 41 36.14 -20.29 -15.04
C ALA A 41 35.77 -18.91 -14.57
N ALA A 42 35.84 -18.68 -13.26
CA ALA A 42 35.65 -17.34 -12.69
C ALA A 42 36.81 -16.43 -13.15
N ARG A 43 36.50 -15.20 -13.56
CA ARG A 43 37.49 -14.19 -13.95
C ARG A 43 38.34 -13.74 -12.76
N ARG A 44 37.71 -13.63 -11.60
CA ARG A 44 38.32 -13.28 -10.31
C ARG A 44 37.41 -13.61 -9.14
N THR A 45 37.93 -13.53 -7.92
CA THR A 45 37.13 -13.60 -6.70
C THR A 45 37.01 -12.21 -6.11
N VAL A 46 35.81 -11.85 -5.65
CA VAL A 46 35.49 -10.59 -4.99
C VAL A 46 34.80 -10.82 -3.65
N ARG A 47 34.80 -9.87 -2.77
CA ARG A 47 34.05 -9.98 -1.51
C ARG A 47 32.64 -9.43 -1.69
N MET A 48 31.65 -10.22 -1.35
CA MET A 48 30.22 -9.86 -1.36
C MET A 48 29.60 -10.09 0.01
N TYR A 49 28.79 -9.14 0.45
CA TYR A 49 27.99 -9.33 1.67
C TYR A 49 26.66 -9.97 1.31
N SER A 50 26.39 -11.17 1.84
CA SER A 50 25.16 -11.91 1.57
C SER A 50 24.83 -12.84 2.75
N GLY A 51 23.54 -12.94 3.09
CA GLY A 51 23.06 -13.79 4.17
C GLY A 51 23.65 -13.44 5.54
N GLY A 52 23.92 -12.17 5.81
CA GLY A 52 24.46 -11.70 7.10
C GLY A 52 25.98 -11.84 7.25
N ALA A 53 26.72 -12.24 6.20
CA ALA A 53 28.17 -12.45 6.25
C ALA A 53 28.86 -11.99 4.96
N TRP A 54 30.16 -11.62 5.11
CA TRP A 54 31.04 -11.40 3.97
C TRP A 54 31.53 -12.74 3.43
N ARG A 55 31.44 -12.92 2.10
CA ARG A 55 31.79 -14.15 1.39
C ARG A 55 32.75 -13.86 0.26
N ASP A 56 33.73 -14.73 0.09
CA ASP A 56 34.54 -14.75 -1.13
C ASP A 56 33.71 -15.32 -2.25
N THR A 57 33.48 -14.52 -3.30
CA THR A 57 32.46 -14.78 -4.30
C THR A 57 33.12 -14.76 -5.68
N PRO A 58 33.02 -15.84 -6.47
CA PRO A 58 33.52 -15.86 -7.84
C PRO A 58 32.76 -14.89 -8.72
N LEU A 59 33.49 -14.14 -9.54
CA LEU A 59 32.96 -13.23 -10.55
C LEU A 59 33.18 -13.83 -11.92
N TYR A 60 32.10 -14.04 -12.64
CA TYR A 60 32.06 -14.48 -14.03
C TYR A 60 31.72 -13.31 -14.94
N VAL A 61 32.11 -13.42 -16.19
CA VAL A 61 31.77 -12.45 -17.24
C VAL A 61 30.82 -13.15 -18.22
N ARG A 62 29.70 -12.49 -18.50
CA ARG A 62 28.63 -13.02 -19.33
C ARG A 62 29.08 -13.48 -20.71
N GLU A 63 30.00 -12.72 -21.30
CA GLU A 63 30.55 -12.98 -22.61
C GLU A 63 31.40 -14.27 -22.66
N ASP A 64 31.92 -14.71 -21.51
CA ASP A 64 32.69 -15.95 -21.38
C ASP A 64 31.76 -17.19 -21.22
N MET A 65 30.45 -17.00 -21.09
CA MET A 65 29.48 -18.08 -20.87
C MET A 65 28.85 -18.57 -22.15
N ALA A 66 28.49 -19.85 -22.16
CA ALA A 66 27.79 -20.53 -23.24
C ALA A 66 26.47 -21.14 -22.77
N GLY A 67 25.55 -21.42 -23.70
CA GLY A 67 24.29 -22.08 -23.38
C GLY A 67 24.52 -23.44 -22.69
N GLY A 68 23.85 -23.68 -21.59
CA GLY A 68 24.04 -24.85 -20.72
C GLY A 68 25.02 -24.65 -19.57
N ASP A 69 25.70 -23.48 -19.47
CA ASP A 69 26.52 -23.19 -18.30
C ASP A 69 25.66 -22.95 -17.05
N VAL A 70 26.16 -23.51 -15.96
CA VAL A 70 25.51 -23.46 -14.67
C VAL A 70 26.45 -22.82 -13.64
N VAL A 71 25.99 -21.80 -12.93
CA VAL A 71 26.74 -21.12 -11.88
C VAL A 71 26.01 -21.27 -10.57
N ALA A 72 26.64 -21.91 -9.59
CA ALA A 72 26.11 -22.01 -8.23
C ALA A 72 26.45 -20.76 -7.43
N GLY A 73 25.50 -20.31 -6.59
CA GLY A 73 25.74 -19.21 -5.66
C GLY A 73 26.49 -19.63 -4.39
N PRO A 74 27.20 -18.70 -3.74
CA PRO A 74 27.27 -17.29 -4.09
C PRO A 74 28.13 -17.02 -5.34
N ALA A 75 27.63 -16.21 -6.27
CA ALA A 75 28.36 -15.83 -7.46
C ALA A 75 27.87 -14.46 -8.01
N ILE A 76 28.72 -13.81 -8.78
CA ILE A 76 28.39 -12.59 -9.52
C ILE A 76 28.66 -12.84 -11.00
N ILE A 77 27.71 -12.50 -11.86
CA ILE A 77 27.85 -12.53 -13.30
C ILE A 77 27.74 -11.08 -13.79
N SER A 78 28.83 -10.56 -14.37
CA SER A 78 28.94 -9.20 -14.87
C SER A 78 28.70 -9.14 -16.36
N GLU A 79 27.96 -8.16 -16.81
CA GLU A 79 27.72 -7.79 -18.21
C GLU A 79 27.90 -6.27 -18.38
N PRO A 80 28.01 -5.75 -19.60
CA PRO A 80 28.22 -4.31 -19.82
C PRO A 80 27.11 -3.44 -19.24
N ASN A 81 25.86 -3.93 -19.22
CA ASN A 81 24.67 -3.15 -18.86
C ASN A 81 24.00 -3.60 -17.57
N GLN A 82 24.40 -4.73 -17.00
CA GLN A 82 23.79 -5.30 -15.79
C GLN A 82 24.75 -6.18 -15.01
N THR A 83 24.33 -6.52 -13.79
CA THR A 83 25.02 -7.50 -12.96
C THR A 83 23.99 -8.45 -12.38
N THR A 84 24.20 -9.75 -12.57
CA THR A 84 23.37 -10.78 -11.98
C THR A 84 24.06 -11.32 -10.73
N VAL A 85 23.38 -11.25 -9.59
CA VAL A 85 23.85 -11.83 -8.33
C VAL A 85 23.13 -13.15 -8.08
N VAL A 86 23.91 -14.21 -7.93
CA VAL A 86 23.40 -15.53 -7.55
C VAL A 86 23.67 -15.74 -6.07
N GLU A 87 22.62 -15.73 -5.27
CA GLU A 87 22.70 -15.84 -3.82
C GLU A 87 23.06 -17.28 -3.36
N PRO A 88 23.62 -17.50 -2.16
CA PRO A 88 23.81 -18.82 -1.60
C PRO A 88 22.53 -19.66 -1.61
N GLY A 89 22.65 -20.92 -2.02
CA GLY A 89 21.51 -21.83 -2.18
C GLY A 89 20.68 -21.61 -3.44
N TRP A 90 21.16 -20.77 -4.36
CA TRP A 90 20.60 -20.56 -5.69
C TRP A 90 21.60 -20.98 -6.77
N GLN A 91 21.09 -21.20 -7.95
CA GLN A 91 21.84 -21.57 -9.13
C GLN A 91 21.29 -20.80 -10.33
N ALA A 92 22.18 -20.26 -11.17
CA ALA A 92 21.84 -19.65 -12.44
C ALA A 92 22.26 -20.56 -13.58
N GLU A 93 21.35 -20.86 -14.49
CA GLU A 93 21.59 -21.59 -15.73
C GLU A 93 21.45 -20.64 -16.91
N LEU A 94 22.42 -20.61 -17.81
CA LEU A 94 22.31 -19.94 -19.07
C LEU A 94 21.68 -20.85 -20.10
N THR A 95 20.47 -20.50 -20.58
CA THR A 95 19.75 -21.30 -21.57
C THR A 95 20.38 -21.19 -22.97
N ALA A 96 20.00 -22.09 -23.88
CA ALA A 96 20.36 -21.97 -25.27
C ALA A 96 19.84 -20.70 -25.96
N GLN A 97 18.78 -20.09 -25.44
CA GLN A 97 18.22 -18.82 -25.92
C GLN A 97 18.87 -17.58 -25.30
N ASP A 98 20.00 -17.77 -24.62
CA ASP A 98 20.75 -16.67 -23.99
C ASP A 98 20.06 -16.01 -22.80
N HIS A 99 19.14 -16.74 -22.12
CA HIS A 99 18.44 -16.26 -20.92
C HIS A 99 19.03 -16.90 -19.65
N PHE A 100 19.05 -16.13 -18.53
CA PHE A 100 19.31 -16.72 -17.23
C PHE A 100 18.04 -17.26 -16.59
N VAL A 101 18.09 -18.54 -16.20
CA VAL A 101 17.09 -19.14 -15.32
C VAL A 101 17.71 -19.34 -13.95
N ILE A 102 17.25 -18.60 -12.96
CA ILE A 102 17.77 -18.65 -11.59
C ILE A 102 16.78 -19.45 -10.75
N ARG A 103 17.28 -20.55 -10.15
CA ARG A 103 16.48 -21.46 -9.33
C ARG A 103 17.10 -21.63 -7.96
N ARG A 104 16.25 -21.75 -6.94
CA ARG A 104 16.69 -22.18 -5.62
C ARG A 104 16.97 -23.68 -5.64
N VAL A 105 18.16 -24.07 -5.22
CA VAL A 105 18.60 -25.48 -5.15
C VAL A 105 18.73 -26.00 -3.71
N GLU A 106 18.81 -25.11 -2.73
CA GLU A 106 18.73 -25.46 -1.32
C GLU A 106 17.37 -25.09 -0.75
N ALA A 107 16.75 -25.99 0.00
CA ALA A 107 15.50 -25.70 0.69
C ALA A 107 15.70 -24.49 1.61
N ARG A 108 14.69 -23.59 1.66
CA ARG A 108 14.72 -22.48 2.63
C ARG A 108 14.82 -23.08 4.04
N PRO A 109 15.80 -22.69 4.86
CA PRO A 109 15.74 -23.04 6.27
C PRO A 109 14.41 -22.52 6.79
N GLN A 110 13.56 -23.40 7.31
CA GLN A 110 12.36 -22.98 8.02
C GLN A 110 12.83 -22.15 9.22
N ARG A 111 12.72 -20.83 9.12
CA ARG A 111 12.86 -19.96 10.28
C ARG A 111 11.67 -20.25 11.17
N ARG A 112 11.81 -21.20 12.08
CA ARG A 112 10.94 -21.25 13.25
C ARG A 112 11.15 -19.95 14.00
N ALA A 113 10.10 -19.14 14.08
CA ALA A 113 10.11 -17.97 14.94
C ALA A 113 10.41 -18.46 16.36
N ILE A 114 11.58 -18.05 16.89
CA ILE A 114 11.99 -18.43 18.24
C ILE A 114 10.94 -17.84 19.19
N GLY A 115 10.18 -18.71 19.86
CA GLY A 115 9.26 -18.33 20.95
C GLY A 115 7.79 -18.09 20.57
N THR A 116 7.34 -18.34 19.34
CA THR A 116 5.91 -18.33 19.02
C THR A 116 5.48 -19.69 18.49
N GLN A 117 4.40 -20.24 19.04
CA GLN A 117 3.72 -21.44 18.48
C GLN A 117 2.86 -21.09 17.26
N ALA A 118 3.11 -19.93 16.61
CA ALA A 118 2.33 -19.50 15.47
C ALA A 118 2.61 -20.39 14.26
N ASP A 119 1.57 -21.01 13.73
CA ASP A 119 1.62 -21.80 12.51
C ASP A 119 1.96 -20.87 11.32
N PRO A 120 3.06 -21.10 10.59
CA PRO A 120 3.43 -20.28 9.43
C PRO A 120 2.35 -20.22 8.34
N VAL A 121 1.57 -21.28 8.17
CA VAL A 121 0.46 -21.33 7.19
C VAL A 121 -0.65 -20.39 7.63
N MET A 122 -1.03 -20.43 8.92
CA MET A 122 -2.04 -19.52 9.46
C MET A 122 -1.58 -18.06 9.40
N LEU A 123 -0.31 -17.77 9.68
CA LEU A 123 0.23 -16.42 9.53
C LEU A 123 0.12 -15.91 8.09
N GLU A 124 0.38 -16.74 7.10
CA GLU A 124 0.24 -16.37 5.69
C GLU A 124 -1.22 -16.18 5.30
N VAL A 125 -2.12 -17.06 5.75
CA VAL A 125 -3.56 -16.94 5.54
C VAL A 125 -4.08 -15.62 6.11
N PHE A 126 -3.73 -15.29 7.37
CA PHE A 126 -4.16 -14.03 7.98
C PHE A 126 -3.54 -12.80 7.28
N ASN A 127 -2.27 -12.85 6.90
CA ASN A 127 -1.64 -11.75 6.18
C ASN A 127 -2.36 -11.47 4.86
N ASN A 128 -2.67 -12.50 4.08
CA ASN A 128 -3.40 -12.38 2.82
C ASN A 128 -4.84 -11.90 3.05
N LEU A 129 -5.50 -12.37 4.11
CA LEU A 129 -6.84 -11.91 4.48
C LEU A 129 -6.85 -10.43 4.81
N PHE A 130 -5.97 -9.96 5.68
CA PHE A 130 -5.88 -8.55 6.05
C PHE A 130 -5.48 -7.66 4.87
N MET A 131 -4.58 -8.13 4.01
CA MET A 131 -4.21 -7.43 2.78
C MET A 131 -5.40 -7.29 1.83
N SER A 132 -6.19 -8.37 1.64
CA SER A 132 -7.42 -8.35 0.84
C SER A 132 -8.46 -7.37 1.40
N ILE A 133 -8.57 -7.25 2.72
CA ILE A 133 -9.45 -6.26 3.35
C ILE A 133 -9.00 -4.83 2.99
N ALA A 134 -7.70 -4.53 3.12
CA ALA A 134 -7.16 -3.22 2.76
C ALA A 134 -7.34 -2.91 1.26
N GLU A 135 -7.22 -3.89 0.39
CA GLU A 135 -7.52 -3.76 -1.04
C GLU A 135 -8.99 -3.43 -1.30
N GLN A 136 -9.92 -4.13 -0.64
CA GLN A 136 -11.34 -3.86 -0.77
C GLN A 136 -11.73 -2.48 -0.23
N MET A 137 -11.08 -1.99 0.83
CA MET A 137 -11.20 -0.60 1.27
C MET A 137 -10.78 0.36 0.15
N GLY A 138 -9.65 0.10 -0.49
CA GLY A 138 -9.15 0.90 -1.60
C GLY A 138 -10.10 0.92 -2.80
N TYR A 139 -10.63 -0.22 -3.21
CA TYR A 139 -11.65 -0.30 -4.26
C TYR A 139 -12.93 0.47 -3.89
N ARG A 140 -13.32 0.43 -2.62
CA ARG A 140 -14.47 1.21 -2.15
C ARG A 140 -14.18 2.70 -2.26
N LEU A 141 -13.01 3.14 -1.81
CA LEU A 141 -12.58 4.54 -1.89
C LEU A 141 -12.55 5.03 -3.33
N GLN A 142 -11.86 4.34 -4.21
CA GLN A 142 -11.76 4.66 -5.64
C GLN A 142 -13.13 4.81 -6.31
N ASN A 143 -14.05 3.87 -6.04
CA ASN A 143 -15.36 3.84 -6.69
C ASN A 143 -16.34 4.89 -6.15
N THR A 144 -16.13 5.42 -4.95
CA THR A 144 -17.04 6.37 -4.30
C THR A 144 -16.46 7.78 -4.20
N ALA A 145 -15.16 7.97 -4.37
CA ALA A 145 -14.53 9.27 -4.38
C ALA A 145 -14.97 10.12 -5.57
N TYR A 146 -14.88 11.43 -5.39
CA TYR A 146 -15.29 12.42 -6.38
C TYR A 146 -14.09 13.07 -7.08
N SER A 147 -12.97 13.31 -6.37
CA SER A 147 -11.81 13.96 -6.95
C SER A 147 -11.05 13.05 -7.93
N VAL A 148 -10.49 13.66 -8.96
CA VAL A 148 -9.63 13.00 -9.97
C VAL A 148 -8.40 12.37 -9.32
N ASN A 149 -7.84 13.02 -8.30
CA ASN A 149 -6.64 12.51 -7.63
C ASN A 149 -6.90 11.13 -6.99
N ILE A 150 -8.00 10.98 -6.27
CA ILE A 150 -8.34 9.70 -5.63
C ILE A 150 -8.89 8.70 -6.66
N LYS A 151 -9.84 9.14 -7.49
CA LYS A 151 -10.60 8.25 -8.37
C LYS A 151 -9.81 7.73 -9.55
N GLU A 152 -9.02 8.58 -10.21
CA GLU A 152 -8.34 8.27 -11.48
C GLU A 152 -6.83 8.10 -11.29
N ARG A 153 -6.18 8.97 -10.50
CA ARG A 153 -4.74 8.89 -10.24
C ARG A 153 -4.39 7.89 -9.16
N LEU A 154 -5.39 7.38 -8.42
CA LEU A 154 -5.23 6.41 -7.32
C LEU A 154 -4.31 6.93 -6.23
N ASP A 155 -4.31 8.24 -6.00
CA ASP A 155 -3.47 8.89 -5.01
C ASP A 155 -4.13 8.79 -3.62
N PHE A 156 -4.13 7.57 -3.12
CA PHE A 156 -4.69 7.20 -1.82
C PHE A 156 -4.01 5.95 -1.26
N SER A 157 -4.25 5.68 0.01
CA SER A 157 -3.83 4.45 0.67
C SER A 157 -4.84 4.05 1.74
N CYS A 158 -5.05 2.73 1.88
CA CYS A 158 -5.84 2.14 2.93
C CYS A 158 -4.99 1.14 3.71
N ALA A 159 -5.14 1.13 5.04
CA ALA A 159 -4.34 0.28 5.90
C ALA A 159 -5.09 -0.06 7.20
N ILE A 160 -4.66 -1.16 7.83
CA ILE A 160 -5.17 -1.68 9.09
C ILE A 160 -4.03 -1.63 10.13
N PHE A 161 -4.36 -1.18 11.32
CA PHE A 161 -3.42 -1.00 12.43
C PHE A 161 -3.93 -1.71 13.67
N ASP A 162 -3.04 -2.30 14.47
CA ASP A 162 -3.42 -2.90 15.74
C ASP A 162 -3.87 -1.84 16.79
N ALA A 163 -4.33 -2.32 17.95
CA ALA A 163 -4.73 -1.45 19.06
C ALA A 163 -3.62 -0.54 19.62
N LYS A 164 -2.36 -0.73 19.17
CA LYS A 164 -1.19 0.10 19.52
C LYS A 164 -0.73 0.98 18.36
N ALA A 165 -1.57 1.14 17.34
CA ALA A 165 -1.28 1.89 16.11
C ALA A 165 -0.06 1.36 15.33
N ARG A 166 0.24 0.06 15.40
CA ARG A 166 1.25 -0.59 14.56
C ARG A 166 0.59 -1.13 13.31
N LEU A 167 1.23 -0.94 12.15
CA LEU A 167 0.72 -1.43 10.88
C LEU A 167 0.62 -2.96 10.90
N ILE A 168 -0.58 -3.48 10.62
CA ILE A 168 -0.84 -4.92 10.42
C ILE A 168 -0.76 -5.25 8.94
N ALA A 169 -1.54 -4.54 8.12
CA ALA A 169 -1.62 -4.77 6.70
C ALA A 169 -1.95 -3.49 5.93
N ASN A 170 -1.50 -3.44 4.71
CA ASN A 170 -1.83 -2.39 3.74
C ASN A 170 -1.98 -3.02 2.36
N ALA A 171 -2.78 -2.40 1.52
CA ALA A 171 -2.81 -2.72 0.09
C ALA A 171 -1.59 -2.13 -0.64
N PRO A 172 -1.27 -2.60 -1.86
CA PRO A 172 -0.19 -2.06 -2.67
C PRO A 172 -0.58 -0.70 -3.28
N HIS A 173 -0.79 0.30 -2.42
CA HIS A 173 -1.12 1.69 -2.75
C HIS A 173 0.14 2.57 -2.74
N MET A 174 -0.04 3.88 -2.51
CA MET A 174 1.05 4.86 -2.50
C MET A 174 2.06 4.61 -1.35
N PRO A 175 3.31 4.22 -1.64
CA PRO A 175 4.28 3.84 -0.59
C PRO A 175 4.60 4.97 0.39
N VAL A 176 4.64 6.24 -0.07
CA VAL A 176 4.93 7.39 0.78
C VAL A 176 3.86 7.61 1.86
N HIS A 177 2.61 7.30 1.59
CA HIS A 177 1.53 7.40 2.57
C HIS A 177 1.72 6.40 3.71
N LEU A 178 2.09 5.16 3.37
CA LEU A 178 2.17 4.06 4.32
C LEU A 178 3.23 4.28 5.40
N GLY A 179 4.35 4.92 5.05
CA GLY A 179 5.43 5.23 5.99
C GLY A 179 5.01 6.18 7.11
N SER A 180 4.01 7.04 6.90
CA SER A 180 3.58 8.07 7.85
C SER A 180 2.21 7.81 8.50
N MET A 181 1.36 6.95 7.91
CA MET A 181 0.00 6.71 8.42
C MET A 181 -0.01 6.16 9.85
N GLY A 182 0.98 5.35 10.23
CA GLY A 182 1.10 4.84 11.60
C GLY A 182 1.25 5.96 12.64
N GLU A 183 1.94 7.05 12.29
CA GLU A 183 2.07 8.22 13.17
C GLU A 183 0.75 9.00 13.26
N SER A 184 0.02 9.12 12.15
CA SER A 184 -1.32 9.73 12.15
C SER A 184 -2.27 8.97 13.09
N VAL A 185 -2.29 7.64 13.01
CA VAL A 185 -3.13 6.80 13.88
C VAL A 185 -2.71 6.95 15.35
N ARG A 186 -1.41 6.93 15.62
CA ARG A 186 -0.88 7.08 17.00
C ARG A 186 -1.22 8.43 17.60
N THR A 187 -1.11 9.49 16.83
CA THR A 187 -1.45 10.85 17.26
C THR A 187 -2.93 10.97 17.61
N VAL A 188 -3.82 10.46 16.74
CA VAL A 188 -5.27 10.45 16.99
C VAL A 188 -5.62 9.57 18.19
N MET A 189 -5.03 8.39 18.31
CA MET A 189 -5.21 7.46 19.43
C MET A 189 -4.85 8.14 20.76
N ASN A 190 -3.67 8.76 20.84
CA ASN A 190 -3.18 9.37 22.06
C ASN A 190 -3.99 10.61 22.45
N ALA A 191 -4.33 11.46 21.47
CA ALA A 191 -5.13 12.68 21.69
C ALA A 191 -6.56 12.37 22.18
N ASN A 192 -7.09 11.19 21.86
CA ASN A 192 -8.47 10.79 22.21
C ASN A 192 -8.54 9.59 23.16
N ALA A 193 -7.44 9.27 23.85
CA ALA A 193 -7.39 8.14 24.79
C ALA A 193 -8.54 8.17 25.81
N GLY A 194 -9.29 7.09 25.93
CA GLY A 194 -10.42 6.94 26.84
C GLY A 194 -11.68 7.75 26.47
N ARG A 195 -11.70 8.43 25.30
CA ARG A 195 -12.84 9.25 24.85
C ARG A 195 -13.51 8.76 23.58
N MET A 196 -12.84 7.89 22.83
CA MET A 196 -13.37 7.31 21.60
C MET A 196 -14.57 6.43 21.89
N GLN A 197 -15.58 6.47 21.03
CA GLN A 197 -16.81 5.71 21.12
C GLN A 197 -17.03 4.90 19.83
N PRO A 198 -17.79 3.80 19.86
CA PRO A 198 -18.24 3.12 18.66
C PRO A 198 -18.94 4.09 17.69
N GLY A 199 -18.58 4.03 16.41
CA GLY A 199 -19.10 4.92 15.37
C GLY A 199 -18.38 6.25 15.25
N ASP A 200 -17.30 6.48 16.00
CA ASP A 200 -16.45 7.66 15.82
C ASP A 200 -15.51 7.51 14.63
N ALA A 201 -15.21 8.62 13.96
CA ALA A 201 -14.09 8.72 13.03
C ALA A 201 -13.42 10.10 13.17
N TYR A 202 -12.11 10.12 12.97
CA TYR A 202 -11.29 11.31 13.14
C TYR A 202 -10.56 11.62 11.85
N VAL A 203 -10.34 12.91 11.57
CA VAL A 203 -9.60 13.38 10.42
C VAL A 203 -8.39 14.20 10.84
N VAL A 204 -7.28 14.01 10.14
CA VAL A 204 -6.03 14.74 10.35
C VAL A 204 -5.30 14.96 9.03
N ASN A 205 -4.77 16.16 8.84
CA ASN A 205 -3.80 16.50 7.79
C ASN A 205 -2.66 17.37 8.32
N ASP A 206 -2.75 17.85 9.56
CA ASP A 206 -1.80 18.75 10.21
C ASP A 206 -0.40 18.07 10.33
N PRO A 207 0.64 18.59 9.65
CA PRO A 207 1.97 17.98 9.66
C PRO A 207 2.66 18.01 11.02
N TYR A 208 2.26 18.87 11.92
CA TYR A 208 2.78 18.94 13.28
C TYR A 208 2.07 18.00 14.25
N HIS A 209 0.95 17.41 13.81
CA HIS A 209 0.10 16.54 14.62
C HIS A 209 -0.25 15.24 13.88
N GLY A 210 0.75 14.60 13.28
CA GLY A 210 0.62 13.29 12.67
C GLY A 210 0.19 13.28 11.19
N GLY A 211 -0.03 14.44 10.58
CA GLY A 211 -0.23 14.59 9.14
C GLY A 211 1.11 14.61 8.38
N THR A 212 1.04 14.85 7.08
CA THR A 212 2.20 15.03 6.20
C THR A 212 2.12 16.40 5.52
N HIS A 213 1.71 16.47 4.26
CA HIS A 213 1.34 17.73 3.62
C HIS A 213 -0.19 17.87 3.59
N LEU A 214 -0.70 19.09 3.53
CA LEU A 214 -2.10 19.35 3.80
C LEU A 214 -3.12 18.64 2.89
N PRO A 215 -2.87 18.46 1.58
CA PRO A 215 -3.78 17.72 0.71
C PRO A 215 -3.97 16.25 1.08
N ASP A 216 -3.01 15.63 1.79
CA ASP A 216 -3.10 14.24 2.25
C ASP A 216 -3.97 14.11 3.49
N VAL A 217 -5.27 14.18 3.28
CA VAL A 217 -6.27 14.06 4.35
C VAL A 217 -6.40 12.60 4.78
N THR A 218 -6.19 12.34 6.06
CA THR A 218 -6.26 10.98 6.65
C THR A 218 -7.48 10.86 7.55
N VAL A 219 -8.35 9.88 7.24
CA VAL A 219 -9.50 9.51 8.08
C VAL A 219 -9.19 8.22 8.81
N ILE A 220 -9.35 8.23 10.14
CA ILE A 220 -9.01 7.15 11.05
C ILE A 220 -10.27 6.75 11.83
N THR A 221 -10.58 5.45 11.82
CA THR A 221 -11.75 4.89 12.51
C THR A 221 -11.30 3.83 13.51
N PRO A 222 -11.58 3.99 14.81
CA PRO A 222 -11.40 2.94 15.80
C PRO A 222 -12.46 1.87 15.63
N VAL A 223 -12.07 0.61 15.66
CA VAL A 223 -12.97 -0.53 15.58
C VAL A 223 -13.06 -1.21 16.94
N PHE A 224 -14.25 -1.26 17.47
CA PHE A 224 -14.53 -1.78 18.81
C PHE A 224 -14.97 -3.24 18.77
N ASP A 225 -14.84 -3.91 19.90
CA ASP A 225 -15.47 -5.20 20.17
C ASP A 225 -17.01 -5.10 20.10
N ARG A 226 -17.70 -6.25 20.04
CA ARG A 226 -19.19 -6.30 19.96
C ARG A 226 -19.89 -5.60 21.14
N LYS A 227 -19.20 -5.41 22.27
CA LYS A 227 -19.74 -4.72 23.45
C LYS A 227 -19.48 -3.22 23.42
N GLY A 228 -18.65 -2.74 22.49
CA GLY A 228 -18.24 -1.34 22.41
C GLY A 228 -17.32 -0.91 23.55
N SER A 229 -16.65 -1.85 24.20
CA SER A 229 -15.85 -1.60 25.40
C SER A 229 -14.33 -1.53 25.15
N GLU A 230 -13.85 -2.20 24.12
CA GLU A 230 -12.44 -2.31 23.81
C GLU A 230 -12.18 -2.01 22.32
N ILE A 231 -11.15 -1.23 22.03
CA ILE A 231 -10.67 -1.00 20.67
C ILE A 231 -9.80 -2.18 20.26
N LEU A 232 -10.26 -2.94 19.28
CA LEU A 232 -9.56 -4.12 18.76
C LEU A 232 -8.44 -3.71 17.78
N PHE A 233 -8.74 -2.74 16.92
CA PHE A 233 -7.81 -2.26 15.88
C PHE A 233 -8.28 -0.91 15.34
N TYR A 234 -7.49 -0.33 14.44
CA TYR A 234 -7.86 0.88 13.71
C TYR A 234 -7.81 0.62 12.21
N VAL A 235 -8.69 1.25 11.47
CA VAL A 235 -8.60 1.36 10.02
C VAL A 235 -8.33 2.79 9.63
N GLY A 236 -7.51 2.98 8.61
CA GLY A 236 -7.16 4.31 8.11
C GLY A 236 -7.21 4.36 6.59
N SER A 237 -7.75 5.46 6.08
CA SER A 237 -7.66 5.82 4.67
C SER A 237 -7.08 7.22 4.54
N ARG A 238 -6.09 7.37 3.66
CA ARG A 238 -5.50 8.67 3.28
C ARG A 238 -5.77 8.89 1.82
N GLY A 239 -6.28 10.06 1.48
CA GLY A 239 -6.49 10.49 0.11
C GLY A 239 -5.90 11.88 -0.12
N HIS A 240 -5.26 12.06 -1.28
CA HIS A 240 -4.79 13.36 -1.73
C HIS A 240 -5.96 14.14 -2.29
N HIS A 241 -6.53 15.05 -1.51
CA HIS A 241 -7.62 15.92 -1.93
C HIS A 241 -7.15 16.88 -3.03
N ALA A 242 -8.01 17.19 -3.99
CA ALA A 242 -7.64 18.02 -5.13
C ALA A 242 -7.31 19.46 -4.75
N ASP A 243 -7.93 19.98 -3.70
CA ASP A 243 -7.67 21.33 -3.16
C ASP A 243 -8.12 21.37 -1.70
N ILE A 244 -7.26 21.84 -0.83
CA ILE A 244 -7.53 22.04 0.60
C ILE A 244 -7.34 23.50 1.00
N GLY A 245 -7.37 24.43 0.03
CA GLY A 245 -7.10 25.86 0.24
C GLY A 245 -5.65 26.23 -0.06
N GLY A 246 -5.19 27.27 0.58
CA GLY A 246 -3.85 27.81 0.37
C GLY A 246 -3.75 28.83 -0.76
N THR A 247 -2.57 29.41 -0.93
CA THR A 247 -2.33 30.53 -1.87
C THR A 247 -2.46 30.14 -3.33
N THR A 248 -2.21 28.87 -3.67
CA THR A 248 -2.33 28.34 -5.05
C THR A 248 -3.35 27.23 -5.14
N PRO A 249 -4.06 27.09 -6.28
CA PRO A 249 -4.89 25.91 -6.54
C PRO A 249 -4.08 24.62 -6.44
N GLY A 250 -4.71 23.58 -5.86
CA GLY A 250 -4.04 22.30 -5.62
C GLY A 250 -3.22 22.24 -4.32
N SER A 251 -3.21 23.36 -3.55
CA SER A 251 -2.65 23.41 -2.18
C SER A 251 -1.19 22.96 -2.06
N MET A 252 -0.37 23.25 -3.09
CA MET A 252 1.08 22.98 -3.10
C MET A 252 1.84 24.21 -3.58
N PRO A 253 1.78 25.36 -2.86
CA PRO A 253 2.44 26.58 -3.26
C PRO A 253 3.97 26.44 -3.11
N PRO A 254 4.75 26.80 -4.15
CA PRO A 254 6.20 26.68 -4.09
C PRO A 254 6.86 27.73 -3.17
N ASP A 255 6.16 28.83 -2.88
CA ASP A 255 6.67 29.98 -2.12
C ASP A 255 6.04 30.11 -0.74
N SER A 256 5.41 29.08 -0.20
CA SER A 256 4.78 29.08 1.14
C SER A 256 5.83 29.40 2.21
N LYS A 257 5.44 30.21 3.18
CA LYS A 257 6.27 30.58 4.35
C LYS A 257 5.67 30.10 5.66
N THR A 258 4.37 29.91 5.64
CA THR A 258 3.60 29.42 6.79
C THR A 258 2.68 28.31 6.35
N VAL A 259 2.25 27.48 7.29
CA VAL A 259 1.29 26.39 7.01
C VAL A 259 -0.05 26.93 6.50
N GLU A 260 -0.43 28.14 6.89
CA GLU A 260 -1.65 28.80 6.41
C GLU A 260 -1.60 29.14 4.92
N ASP A 261 -0.39 29.35 4.38
CA ASP A 261 -0.21 29.58 2.94
C ASP A 261 -0.48 28.30 2.13
N GLU A 262 -0.40 27.13 2.76
CA GLU A 262 -0.56 25.82 2.14
C GLU A 262 -2.00 25.31 2.17
N GLY A 263 -2.81 25.77 3.12
CA GLY A 263 -4.24 25.43 3.17
C GLY A 263 -4.82 25.32 4.57
N VAL A 264 -5.92 24.58 4.65
CA VAL A 264 -6.72 24.41 5.86
C VAL A 264 -6.25 23.21 6.66
N LEU A 265 -6.20 23.35 7.99
CA LEU A 265 -5.76 22.31 8.92
C LEU A 265 -6.92 21.57 9.57
N PHE A 266 -6.84 20.26 9.55
CA PHE A 266 -7.59 19.36 10.41
C PHE A 266 -6.65 18.78 11.48
N THR A 267 -6.66 19.36 12.66
CA THR A 267 -5.87 18.90 13.80
C THR A 267 -6.72 18.01 14.69
N ASN A 268 -6.67 16.68 14.47
CA ASN A 268 -7.44 15.70 15.26
C ASN A 268 -8.95 16.03 15.35
N PHE A 269 -9.57 16.37 14.22
CA PHE A 269 -11.00 16.72 14.20
C PHE A 269 -11.86 15.46 14.20
N GLN A 270 -12.79 15.36 15.15
CA GLN A 270 -13.79 14.29 15.18
C GLN A 270 -14.81 14.51 14.06
N LEU A 271 -14.61 13.82 12.93
CA LEU A 271 -15.40 13.95 11.70
C LEU A 271 -16.76 13.27 11.80
N VAL A 272 -16.77 12.08 12.42
CA VAL A 272 -17.99 11.34 12.74
C VAL A 272 -18.06 11.16 14.25
N LYS A 273 -19.21 11.38 14.84
CA LYS A 273 -19.45 11.22 16.26
C LYS A 273 -20.62 10.26 16.47
N GLY A 274 -20.34 9.06 17.01
CA GLY A 274 -21.37 8.06 17.27
C GLY A 274 -22.20 7.68 16.02
N GLY A 275 -21.59 7.66 14.84
CA GLY A 275 -22.24 7.39 13.57
C GLY A 275 -22.83 8.60 12.85
N GLU A 276 -22.81 9.78 13.46
CA GLU A 276 -23.32 11.03 12.86
C GLU A 276 -22.16 11.82 12.24
N PHE A 277 -22.24 12.07 10.93
CA PHE A 277 -21.27 12.88 10.19
C PHE A 277 -21.45 14.35 10.48
N ARG A 278 -20.39 15.02 10.95
CA ARG A 278 -20.39 16.42 11.35
C ARG A 278 -20.08 17.35 10.16
N GLU A 279 -20.93 17.26 9.13
CA GLU A 279 -20.72 17.95 7.86
C GLU A 279 -20.53 19.46 8.01
N GLN A 280 -21.44 20.14 8.72
CA GLN A 280 -21.34 21.60 8.86
C GLN A 280 -20.04 22.03 9.54
N ALA A 281 -19.62 21.32 10.59
CA ALA A 281 -18.37 21.65 11.27
C ALA A 281 -17.14 21.38 10.38
N ALA A 282 -17.17 20.36 9.53
CA ALA A 282 -16.11 20.14 8.54
C ALA A 282 -16.11 21.23 7.47
N ARG A 283 -17.28 21.68 6.99
CA ARG A 283 -17.41 22.80 6.07
C ARG A 283 -16.92 24.11 6.66
N ASP A 284 -17.20 24.36 7.92
CA ASP A 284 -16.75 25.57 8.64
C ASP A 284 -15.20 25.59 8.70
N ILE A 285 -14.56 24.42 8.93
CA ILE A 285 -13.11 24.31 8.88
C ILE A 285 -12.59 24.52 7.46
N LEU A 286 -13.17 23.88 6.44
CA LEU A 286 -12.76 24.03 5.05
C LEU A 286 -12.92 25.47 4.54
N GLY A 287 -13.92 26.19 5.06
CA GLY A 287 -14.16 27.60 4.76
C GLY A 287 -13.35 28.57 5.64
N SER A 288 -12.56 28.08 6.57
CA SER A 288 -11.81 28.91 7.52
C SER A 288 -10.46 29.39 6.96
N GLY A 289 -9.86 30.33 7.71
CA GLY A 289 -8.53 30.84 7.40
C GLY A 289 -8.53 31.90 6.29
N ARG A 290 -7.32 32.33 5.95
CA ARG A 290 -7.11 33.38 4.94
C ARG A 290 -7.32 32.85 3.51
N TRP A 291 -7.03 31.57 3.30
CA TRP A 291 -7.07 30.90 2.02
C TRP A 291 -7.88 29.60 2.11
N PRO A 292 -9.22 29.70 2.13
CA PRO A 292 -10.10 28.54 2.31
C PRO A 292 -10.05 27.58 1.11
N ALA A 293 -10.53 26.35 1.31
CA ALA A 293 -10.72 25.39 0.24
C ALA A 293 -11.65 25.93 -0.84
N ARG A 294 -11.29 25.75 -2.12
CA ARG A 294 -12.03 26.31 -3.25
C ARG A 294 -13.27 25.51 -3.62
N ASN A 295 -13.26 24.21 -3.32
CA ASN A 295 -14.39 23.32 -3.59
C ASN A 295 -14.70 22.43 -2.37
N PRO A 296 -15.30 22.98 -1.30
CA PRO A 296 -15.64 22.20 -0.11
C PRO A 296 -16.58 21.03 -0.38
N ASP A 297 -17.45 21.11 -1.40
CA ASP A 297 -18.35 20.01 -1.74
C ASP A 297 -17.59 18.77 -2.20
N GLN A 298 -16.52 18.95 -2.97
CA GLN A 298 -15.64 17.88 -3.39
C GLN A 298 -14.90 17.28 -2.18
N ASN A 299 -14.39 18.10 -1.27
CA ASN A 299 -13.72 17.63 -0.06
C ASN A 299 -14.66 16.81 0.82
N ILE A 300 -15.88 17.25 1.03
CA ILE A 300 -16.91 16.54 1.80
C ILE A 300 -17.25 15.20 1.12
N ALA A 301 -17.42 15.17 -0.21
CA ALA A 301 -17.67 13.95 -0.95
C ALA A 301 -16.52 12.93 -0.81
N ASP A 302 -15.28 13.38 -0.89
CA ASP A 302 -14.11 12.54 -0.70
C ASP A 302 -13.96 12.04 0.75
N MET A 303 -14.29 12.88 1.76
CA MET A 303 -14.36 12.44 3.15
C MET A 303 -15.43 11.35 3.38
N HIS A 304 -16.60 11.50 2.77
CA HIS A 304 -17.62 10.43 2.78
C HIS A 304 -17.11 9.13 2.15
N ALA A 305 -16.36 9.22 1.05
CA ALA A 305 -15.76 8.07 0.41
C ALA A 305 -14.71 7.39 1.31
N GLN A 306 -13.90 8.17 2.02
CA GLN A 306 -12.93 7.66 2.99
C GLN A 306 -13.61 6.97 4.18
N ILE A 307 -14.70 7.55 4.71
CA ILE A 307 -15.52 6.92 5.76
C ILE A 307 -16.08 5.60 5.24
N ALA A 308 -16.69 5.58 4.04
CA ALA A 308 -17.25 4.36 3.46
C ALA A 308 -16.18 3.27 3.21
N ALA A 309 -14.96 3.65 2.88
CA ALA A 309 -13.83 2.73 2.77
C ALA A 309 -13.46 2.14 4.14
N ASN A 310 -13.39 2.97 5.18
CA ASN A 310 -13.10 2.52 6.54
C ASN A 310 -14.22 1.60 7.08
N GLU A 311 -15.50 1.94 6.85
CA GLU A 311 -16.63 1.06 7.20
C GLU A 311 -16.53 -0.30 6.53
N LYS A 312 -16.11 -0.35 5.24
CA LYS A 312 -15.90 -1.63 4.55
C LYS A 312 -14.84 -2.47 5.25
N GLY A 313 -13.74 -1.86 5.69
CA GLY A 313 -12.70 -2.53 6.49
C GLY A 313 -13.22 -3.06 7.83
N CYS A 314 -14.04 -2.27 8.52
CA CYS A 314 -14.67 -2.67 9.77
C CYS A 314 -15.60 -3.88 9.59
N LEU A 315 -16.49 -3.83 8.57
CA LEU A 315 -17.49 -4.86 8.31
C LEU A 315 -16.85 -6.20 7.91
N LEU A 316 -15.85 -6.19 7.02
CA LEU A 316 -15.20 -7.42 6.56
C LEU A 316 -14.48 -8.16 7.70
N TYR A 317 -13.89 -7.42 8.63
CA TYR A 317 -13.24 -8.03 9.78
C TYR A 317 -14.25 -8.58 10.81
N THR A 318 -15.38 -7.91 10.98
CA THR A 318 -16.35 -8.29 12.04
C THR A 318 -17.39 -9.30 11.58
N SER A 319 -17.69 -9.43 10.28
CA SER A 319 -18.74 -10.31 9.76
C SER A 319 -18.24 -11.64 9.19
N ASP A 320 -17.08 -11.67 8.51
CA ASP A 320 -16.63 -12.89 7.82
C ASP A 320 -15.49 -13.63 8.54
N ALA A 321 -14.58 -12.90 9.19
CA ALA A 321 -13.42 -13.52 9.82
C ALA A 321 -13.68 -13.99 11.25
N ALA A 322 -14.68 -13.43 11.94
CA ALA A 322 -14.96 -13.76 13.33
C ALA A 322 -15.93 -14.94 13.50
N ASP A 323 -16.81 -15.18 12.55
CA ASP A 323 -17.79 -16.26 12.65
C ASP A 323 -17.21 -17.60 12.16
N ASP A 324 -16.23 -17.61 11.24
CA ASP A 324 -15.59 -18.84 10.75
C ASP A 324 -14.31 -19.24 11.50
N LEU A 325 -13.65 -18.31 12.20
CA LEU A 325 -12.34 -18.55 12.85
C LEU A 325 -12.39 -18.65 14.37
N LEU A 326 -13.52 -18.32 15.01
CA LEU A 326 -13.72 -18.53 16.46
C LEU A 326 -14.43 -19.86 16.77
N CYS A 327 -14.68 -20.70 15.77
CA CYS A 327 -15.23 -22.06 15.92
C CYS A 327 -14.17 -23.16 15.78
N VAL A 328 -12.87 -22.84 15.91
CA VAL A 328 -11.79 -23.85 15.98
C VAL A 328 -11.01 -23.69 17.27
#